data_1b6088eecb79c6a28a382175d7b2931a
#
_entry.id   1b6088eecb79c6a28a382175d7b2931a
#
_cell.length_a   1.000
_cell.length_b   1.000
_cell.length_c   1.000
_cell.angle_alpha   90.00
_cell.angle_beta   90.00
_cell.angle_gamma   90.00
#
_symmetry.space_group_name_H-M   'P 1'
#
loop_
_entity.id
_entity.type
_entity.pdbx_description
1 polymer ?
#
loop_
_entity_poly.entity_id
_entity_poly.type
_entity_poly.pdbx_seq_one_letter_code
_entity_poly.pdbx_strand_id
1 'polypeptide(L)'
;MQNPMQQQQQQQQQQQNPNQIANQQTGELPKVKGPEMNDRDFINDGLTTCKYLTDSLNMAVREASHQQLHADFVQILNETHESARHLYNLMFQHGWYKLEAEEQQKIDQAYQQFQGYSSQFPY
;
A
#
# COMPACT_ATOMS: atom_id res chain seq x y z
N MET A 1 16.87 -38.00 -10.98
CA MET A 1 16.83 -37.80 -9.53
C MET A 1 16.93 -36.30 -9.26
N GLN A 2 15.90 -35.71 -8.75
CA GLN A 2 15.93 -34.29 -8.36
C GLN A 2 16.69 -34.15 -7.05
N ASN A 3 17.58 -33.14 -7.01
CA ASN A 3 18.45 -32.84 -5.87
C ASN A 3 17.60 -32.50 -4.62
N PRO A 4 17.86 -33.10 -3.43
CA PRO A 4 17.10 -32.82 -2.21
C PRO A 4 17.03 -31.33 -1.82
N MET A 5 18.03 -30.54 -2.20
CA MET A 5 18.02 -29.10 -1.99
C MET A 5 16.99 -28.36 -2.86
N GLN A 6 16.67 -28.86 -4.05
CA GLN A 6 15.61 -28.28 -4.90
C GLN A 6 14.21 -28.60 -4.38
N GLN A 7 14.02 -29.74 -3.74
CA GLN A 7 12.76 -30.09 -3.07
C GLN A 7 12.51 -29.25 -1.81
N GLN A 8 13.55 -28.94 -1.04
CA GLN A 8 13.45 -28.05 0.13
C GLN A 8 13.16 -26.59 -0.27
N GLN A 9 13.70 -26.11 -1.39
CA GLN A 9 13.39 -24.76 -1.89
C GLN A 9 11.96 -24.66 -2.43
N GLN A 10 11.41 -25.72 -3.01
CA GLN A 10 10.01 -25.75 -3.46
C GLN A 10 9.02 -25.86 -2.28
N GLN A 11 9.40 -26.50 -1.18
CA GLN A 11 8.54 -26.55 0.02
C GLN A 11 8.55 -25.26 0.84
N GLN A 12 9.60 -24.43 0.75
CA GLN A 12 9.61 -23.12 1.42
C GLN A 12 8.79 -22.05 0.69
N GLN A 13 8.42 -22.28 -0.57
CA GLN A 13 7.57 -21.34 -1.33
C GLN A 13 6.06 -21.52 -1.07
N GLN A 14 5.62 -22.49 -0.28
CA GLN A 14 4.20 -22.80 -0.07
C GLN A 14 3.63 -22.45 1.31
N GLN A 15 4.37 -21.77 2.17
CA GLN A 15 3.74 -21.11 3.32
C GLN A 15 3.19 -19.76 2.90
N GLN A 16 2.17 -19.78 2.03
CA GLN A 16 1.37 -18.60 1.78
C GLN A 16 0.61 -18.27 3.08
N ASN A 17 0.87 -17.11 3.64
CA ASN A 17 0.07 -16.57 4.73
C ASN A 17 -1.41 -16.56 4.27
N PRO A 18 -2.32 -17.28 4.93
CA PRO A 18 -3.71 -17.41 4.49
C PRO A 18 -4.45 -16.06 4.49
N ASN A 19 -3.92 -15.07 5.21
CA ASN A 19 -4.48 -13.72 5.28
C ASN A 19 -3.94 -12.80 4.16
N GLN A 20 -3.03 -13.27 3.30
CA GLN A 20 -2.46 -12.45 2.25
C GLN A 20 -3.39 -12.31 1.06
N ILE A 21 -3.73 -11.06 0.72
CA ILE A 21 -4.50 -10.70 -0.46
C ILE A 21 -3.53 -10.27 -1.55
N ALA A 22 -3.42 -11.06 -2.60
CA ALA A 22 -2.56 -10.79 -3.75
C ALA A 22 -3.26 -11.16 -5.06
N ASN A 23 -2.88 -10.52 -6.15
CA ASN A 23 -3.32 -10.94 -7.46
C ASN A 23 -2.65 -12.27 -7.83
N GLN A 24 -3.43 -13.33 -7.99
CA GLN A 24 -2.93 -14.69 -8.28
C GLN A 24 -2.51 -14.88 -9.74
N GLN A 25 -2.85 -13.95 -10.62
CA GLN A 25 -2.53 -14.04 -12.06
C GLN A 25 -1.17 -13.44 -12.43
N THR A 26 -0.40 -13.00 -11.45
CA THR A 26 0.87 -12.34 -11.70
C THR A 26 2.00 -13.34 -11.84
N GLY A 27 2.83 -13.08 -12.84
CA GLY A 27 4.08 -13.81 -13.07
C GLY A 27 5.13 -13.55 -11.98
N GLU A 28 6.32 -14.04 -12.24
CA GLU A 28 7.47 -13.83 -11.34
C GLU A 28 7.76 -12.33 -11.16
N LEU A 29 8.23 -11.99 -9.94
CA LEU A 29 8.76 -10.65 -9.68
C LEU A 29 9.91 -10.33 -10.65
N PRO A 30 10.04 -9.07 -11.09
CA PRO A 30 11.16 -8.67 -11.94
C PRO A 30 12.49 -9.03 -11.28
N LYS A 31 13.37 -9.68 -12.04
CA LYS A 31 14.72 -10.01 -11.56
C LYS A 31 15.59 -8.77 -11.66
N VAL A 32 16.17 -8.37 -10.55
CA VAL A 32 17.15 -7.27 -10.53
C VAL A 32 18.46 -7.78 -11.12
N LYS A 33 18.93 -7.13 -12.19
CA LYS A 33 20.23 -7.40 -12.80
C LYS A 33 21.10 -6.14 -12.72
N GLY A 34 21.89 -6.01 -11.66
CA GLY A 34 22.80 -4.88 -11.48
C GLY A 34 22.11 -3.59 -11.01
N PRO A 35 22.75 -2.40 -11.24
CA PRO A 35 22.28 -1.12 -10.70
C PRO A 35 21.11 -0.49 -11.47
N GLU A 36 20.64 -1.10 -12.54
CA GLU A 36 19.56 -0.56 -13.36
C GLU A 36 18.21 -0.78 -12.69
N MET A 37 17.37 0.27 -12.70
CA MET A 37 15.99 0.18 -12.23
C MET A 37 15.14 -0.64 -13.22
N ASN A 38 14.25 -1.45 -12.68
CA ASN A 38 13.23 -2.17 -13.43
C ASN A 38 11.86 -1.48 -13.33
N ASP A 39 10.86 -1.99 -14.05
CA ASP A 39 9.51 -1.40 -14.08
C ASP A 39 8.87 -1.30 -12.67
N ARG A 40 9.08 -2.30 -11.84
CA ARG A 40 8.62 -2.26 -10.44
C ARG A 40 9.27 -1.13 -9.66
N ASP A 41 10.57 -0.92 -9.84
CA ASP A 41 11.30 0.12 -9.13
C ASP A 41 10.81 1.51 -9.56
N PHE A 42 10.57 1.74 -10.85
CA PHE A 42 10.02 2.99 -11.36
C PHE A 42 8.62 3.28 -10.81
N ILE A 43 7.74 2.30 -10.80
CA ILE A 43 6.37 2.48 -10.27
C ILE A 43 6.41 2.69 -8.76
N ASN A 44 7.26 1.95 -8.04
CA ASN A 44 7.42 2.12 -6.59
C ASN A 44 7.98 3.50 -6.23
N ASP A 45 8.94 4.00 -6.98
CA ASP A 45 9.47 5.36 -6.80
C ASP A 45 8.40 6.42 -7.05
N GLY A 46 7.63 6.29 -8.12
CA GLY A 46 6.50 7.17 -8.42
C GLY A 46 5.44 7.15 -7.31
N LEU A 47 5.07 5.97 -6.82
CA LEU A 47 4.11 5.84 -5.70
C LEU A 47 4.64 6.47 -4.42
N THR A 48 5.91 6.24 -4.08
CA THR A 48 6.56 6.85 -2.91
C THR A 48 6.59 8.37 -3.03
N THR A 49 6.91 8.88 -4.21
CA THR A 49 6.92 10.33 -4.49
C THR A 49 5.52 10.93 -4.32
N CYS A 50 4.47 10.30 -4.85
CA CYS A 50 3.09 10.76 -4.65
C CYS A 50 2.71 10.80 -3.17
N LYS A 51 3.06 9.78 -2.38
CA LYS A 51 2.81 9.74 -0.93
C LYS A 51 3.50 10.92 -0.21
N TYR A 52 4.74 11.18 -0.55
CA TYR A 52 5.49 12.29 0.02
C TYR A 52 4.91 13.66 -0.38
N LEU A 53 4.51 13.81 -1.65
CA LEU A 53 3.90 15.05 -2.14
C LEU A 53 2.56 15.34 -1.49
N THR A 54 1.73 14.33 -1.21
CA THR A 54 0.44 14.54 -0.53
C THR A 54 0.62 15.09 0.88
N ASP A 55 1.63 14.65 1.62
CA ASP A 55 1.95 15.20 2.93
C ASP A 55 2.36 16.68 2.83
N SER A 56 3.24 17.02 1.88
CA SER A 56 3.70 18.39 1.66
C SER A 56 2.59 19.30 1.17
N LEU A 57 1.76 18.84 0.22
CA LEU A 57 0.61 19.59 -0.29
C LEU A 57 -0.45 19.83 0.79
N ASN A 58 -0.68 18.86 1.68
CA ASN A 58 -1.59 19.07 2.80
C ASN A 58 -1.14 20.19 3.73
N MET A 59 0.16 20.32 3.96
CA MET A 59 0.70 21.48 4.70
C MET A 59 0.47 22.79 3.92
N ALA A 60 0.74 22.82 2.63
CA ALA A 60 0.53 24.00 1.78
C ALA A 60 -0.94 24.45 1.77
N VAL A 61 -1.89 23.51 1.69
CA VAL A 61 -3.34 23.78 1.78
C VAL A 61 -3.70 24.52 3.06
N ARG A 62 -3.16 24.08 4.19
CA ARG A 62 -3.46 24.68 5.51
C ARG A 62 -2.86 26.09 5.66
N GLU A 63 -1.74 26.35 5.02
CA GLU A 63 -1.01 27.63 5.15
C GLU A 63 -1.41 28.66 4.09
N ALA A 64 -2.10 28.26 3.02
CA ALA A 64 -2.50 29.15 1.95
C ALA A 64 -3.61 30.13 2.40
N SER A 65 -3.29 31.40 2.54
CA SER A 65 -4.23 32.45 2.95
C SER A 65 -5.02 33.05 1.78
N HIS A 66 -4.51 32.94 0.57
CA HIS A 66 -5.20 33.45 -0.63
C HIS A 66 -6.18 32.40 -1.15
N GLN A 67 -7.46 32.75 -1.33
CA GLN A 67 -8.54 31.82 -1.67
C GLN A 67 -8.26 31.00 -2.94
N GLN A 68 -7.79 31.65 -4.01
CA GLN A 68 -7.52 30.95 -5.27
C GLN A 68 -6.33 30.00 -5.12
N LEU A 69 -5.28 30.42 -4.45
CA LEU A 69 -4.11 29.58 -4.18
C LEU A 69 -4.48 28.36 -3.32
N HIS A 70 -5.32 28.56 -2.32
CA HIS A 70 -5.86 27.45 -1.52
C HIS A 70 -6.63 26.44 -2.39
N ALA A 71 -7.52 26.91 -3.27
CA ALA A 71 -8.27 26.06 -4.17
C ALA A 71 -7.36 25.28 -5.13
N ASP A 72 -6.33 25.92 -5.67
CA ASP A 72 -5.36 25.29 -6.57
C ASP A 72 -4.58 24.20 -5.85
N PHE A 73 -4.14 24.42 -4.62
CA PHE A 73 -3.46 23.40 -3.82
C PHE A 73 -4.36 22.21 -3.49
N VAL A 74 -5.63 22.45 -3.17
CA VAL A 74 -6.61 21.38 -2.94
C VAL A 74 -6.81 20.53 -4.20
N GLN A 75 -6.90 21.16 -5.36
CA GLN A 75 -7.00 20.46 -6.63
C GLN A 75 -5.77 19.59 -6.89
N ILE A 76 -4.57 20.13 -6.77
CA ILE A 76 -3.31 19.40 -6.98
C ILE A 76 -3.17 18.26 -5.97
N LEU A 77 -3.57 18.45 -4.72
CA LEU A 77 -3.58 17.39 -3.69
C LEU A 77 -4.48 16.24 -4.11
N ASN A 78 -5.69 16.51 -4.59
CA ASN A 78 -6.62 15.48 -5.05
C ASN A 78 -6.06 14.72 -6.26
N GLU A 79 -5.52 15.42 -7.25
CA GLU A 79 -4.89 14.80 -8.44
C GLU A 79 -3.69 13.92 -8.05
N THR A 80 -2.92 14.34 -7.05
CA THR A 80 -1.80 13.55 -6.53
C THR A 80 -2.27 12.28 -5.80
N HIS A 81 -3.36 12.36 -5.05
CA HIS A 81 -4.00 11.18 -4.45
C HIS A 81 -4.53 10.20 -5.50
N GLU A 82 -5.16 10.70 -6.56
CA GLU A 82 -5.63 9.87 -7.69
C GLU A 82 -4.46 9.17 -8.37
N SER A 83 -3.36 9.89 -8.61
CA SER A 83 -2.13 9.33 -9.17
C SER A 83 -1.53 8.25 -8.29
N ALA A 84 -1.47 8.47 -6.97
CA ALA A 84 -1.01 7.47 -6.01
C ALA A 84 -1.89 6.22 -6.03
N ARG A 85 -3.21 6.38 -6.10
CA ARG A 85 -4.16 5.27 -6.19
C ARG A 85 -3.97 4.48 -7.49
N HIS A 86 -3.75 5.17 -8.60
CA HIS A 86 -3.49 4.51 -9.88
C HIS A 86 -2.21 3.67 -9.85
N LEU A 87 -1.10 4.24 -9.36
CA LEU A 87 0.17 3.52 -9.24
C LEU A 87 0.08 2.33 -8.26
N TYR A 88 -0.63 2.49 -7.15
CA TYR A 88 -0.91 1.41 -6.22
C TYR A 88 -1.67 0.25 -6.90
N ASN A 89 -2.72 0.57 -7.66
CA ASN A 89 -3.50 -0.43 -8.38
C ASN A 89 -2.65 -1.16 -9.42
N LEU A 90 -1.77 -0.45 -10.16
CA LEU A 90 -0.83 -1.07 -11.08
C LEU A 90 0.11 -2.04 -10.35
N MET A 91 0.68 -1.65 -9.22
CA MET A 91 1.53 -2.53 -8.42
C MET A 91 0.79 -3.77 -7.93
N PHE A 92 -0.46 -3.61 -7.49
CA PHE A 92 -1.29 -4.72 -7.05
C PHE A 92 -1.62 -5.66 -8.22
N GLN A 93 -2.01 -5.13 -9.39
CA GLN A 93 -2.30 -5.90 -10.60
C GLN A 93 -1.10 -6.74 -11.07
N HIS A 94 0.11 -6.21 -10.92
CA HIS A 94 1.35 -6.93 -11.26
C HIS A 94 1.87 -7.84 -10.12
N GLY A 95 1.17 -7.93 -8.99
CA GLY A 95 1.60 -8.72 -7.82
C GLY A 95 2.81 -8.15 -7.09
N TRP A 96 3.15 -6.90 -7.34
CA TRP A 96 4.27 -6.21 -6.69
C TRP A 96 3.87 -5.57 -5.37
N TYR A 97 2.59 -5.50 -5.08
CA TYR A 97 2.04 -5.04 -3.83
C TYR A 97 1.04 -6.07 -3.29
N LYS A 98 1.16 -6.41 -2.03
CA LYS A 98 0.31 -7.40 -1.36
C LYS A 98 -0.38 -6.76 -0.17
N LEU A 99 -1.58 -7.20 0.11
CA LEU A 99 -2.35 -6.82 1.28
C LEU A 99 -2.41 -8.00 2.24
N GLU A 100 -2.48 -7.70 3.54
CA GLU A 100 -2.78 -8.69 4.57
C GLU A 100 -4.14 -8.36 5.17
N ALA A 101 -5.04 -9.34 5.15
CA ALA A 101 -6.30 -9.23 5.87
C ALA A 101 -6.02 -9.33 7.38
N GLU A 102 -6.62 -8.43 8.16
CA GLU A 102 -6.52 -8.51 9.60
C GLU A 102 -7.31 -9.72 10.13
N GLU A 103 -6.81 -10.31 11.19
CA GLU A 103 -7.48 -11.43 11.85
C GLU A 103 -8.82 -10.98 12.46
N GLN A 104 -9.89 -11.75 12.19
CA GLN A 104 -11.23 -11.42 12.71
C GLN A 104 -11.24 -11.25 14.24
N GLN A 105 -10.47 -12.06 14.96
CA GLN A 105 -10.36 -11.97 16.40
C GLN A 105 -9.83 -10.61 16.88
N LYS A 106 -8.86 -10.03 16.18
CA LYS A 106 -8.34 -8.68 16.53
C LYS A 106 -9.35 -7.59 16.23
N ILE A 107 -10.10 -7.72 15.13
CA ILE A 107 -11.19 -6.81 14.79
C ILE A 107 -12.27 -6.86 15.90
N ASP A 108 -12.68 -8.05 16.32
CA ASP A 108 -13.70 -8.24 17.36
C ASP A 108 -13.23 -7.68 18.71
N GLN A 109 -11.97 -7.89 19.07
CA GLN A 109 -11.37 -7.32 20.29
C GLN A 109 -11.36 -5.79 20.26
N ALA A 110 -10.95 -5.19 19.15
CA ALA A 110 -10.96 -3.74 18.98
C ALA A 110 -12.40 -3.19 19.07
N TYR A 111 -13.35 -3.85 18.40
CA TYR A 111 -14.76 -3.47 18.48
C TYR A 111 -15.29 -3.49 19.92
N GLN A 112 -15.07 -4.56 20.67
CA GLN A 112 -15.49 -4.68 22.06
C GLN A 112 -14.85 -3.62 22.96
N GLN A 113 -13.55 -3.33 22.75
CA GLN A 113 -12.84 -2.29 23.47
C GLN A 113 -13.49 -0.92 23.27
N PHE A 114 -13.69 -0.51 22.01
CA PHE A 114 -14.29 0.78 21.70
C PHE A 114 -15.77 0.87 22.07
N GLN A 115 -16.50 -0.23 21.97
CA GLN A 115 -17.86 -0.30 22.48
C GLN A 115 -17.94 -0.06 24.00
N GLY A 116 -16.96 -0.61 24.76
CA GLY A 116 -16.85 -0.36 26.20
C GLY A 116 -16.61 1.12 26.53
N TYR A 117 -15.93 1.86 25.68
CA TYR A 117 -15.69 3.29 25.89
C TYR A 117 -16.95 4.15 25.70
N SER A 118 -17.98 3.65 25.04
CA SER A 118 -19.23 4.39 24.85
C SER A 118 -19.91 4.77 26.19
N SER A 119 -19.72 3.97 27.25
CA SER A 119 -20.21 4.26 28.60
C SER A 119 -19.51 5.42 29.30
N GLN A 120 -18.38 5.89 28.76
CA GLN A 120 -17.60 7.01 29.29
C GLN A 120 -18.01 8.36 28.66
N PHE A 121 -18.86 8.35 27.66
CA PHE A 121 -19.34 9.57 27.02
C PHE A 121 -20.34 10.29 27.93
N PRO A 122 -20.30 11.63 28.00
CA PRO A 122 -21.12 12.41 28.92
C PRO A 122 -22.58 12.55 28.53
N TYR A 123 -23.01 11.86 27.48
CA TYR A 123 -24.40 11.93 26.91
C TYR A 123 -24.93 10.57 26.48
#